data_7208a0a6c5002a56952359c5fc013760
#
_entry.id   7208a0a6c5002a56952359c5fc013760
#
_cell.length_a   1.000
_cell.length_b   1.000
_cell.length_c   1.000
_cell.angle_alpha   90.00
_cell.angle_beta   90.00
_cell.angle_gamma   90.00
#
_symmetry.space_group_name_H-M   'P 1'
#
loop_
_entity.id
_entity.type
_entity.pdbx_description
1 polymer ?
#
loop_
_entity_poly.entity_id
_entity_poly.type
_entity_poly.pdbx_seq_one_letter_code
_entity_poly.pdbx_strand_id
1 'polypeptide(L)'
;TQDKFSLPAVTLSIFAAAAAERLPVCSSPRALLWQEVLAAVLLMILSALASRFWQSGPPKPAAWAAAFCLQVWLAVELAGTFWKALQVCREEFSSLALLGFLPLLLWAGWCIRPASWNASARVLWWFVAVGGVVCLLGLAGQLHWYRLFPPAQPAAAGWNVPVYAEYFAGALLCSARSARRTVWLPVWGFAVQAAALLGGALLFGSGAYPRLELLRAWSGGSFSRMDALLLLLWLLCAVYRVAMLCAAIRLLWQQPEAEVQP
;
A
#
# COMPACT_ATOMS: atom_id res chain seq x y z
N THR A 1 20.85 -16.15 0.80
CA THR A 1 19.37 -16.20 0.77
C THR A 1 18.69 -15.24 1.76
N GLN A 2 19.46 -14.40 2.51
CA GLN A 2 18.91 -13.47 3.53
C GLN A 2 18.65 -12.04 3.03
N ASP A 3 18.97 -11.74 1.78
CA ASP A 3 18.93 -10.37 1.26
C ASP A 3 17.63 -10.00 0.54
N LYS A 4 16.56 -10.78 0.75
CA LYS A 4 15.26 -10.53 0.13
C LYS A 4 14.18 -10.18 1.18
N PHE A 5 13.16 -9.48 0.73
CA PHE A 5 12.02 -9.11 1.58
C PHE A 5 11.14 -10.31 1.93
N SER A 6 10.51 -10.24 3.07
CA SER A 6 9.44 -11.15 3.47
C SER A 6 8.09 -10.69 2.90
N LEU A 7 7.16 -11.61 2.74
CA LEU A 7 5.81 -11.27 2.30
C LEU A 7 5.12 -10.22 3.21
N PRO A 8 5.22 -10.31 4.56
CA PRO A 8 4.69 -9.26 5.44
C PRO A 8 5.27 -7.87 5.20
N ALA A 9 6.53 -7.75 4.77
CA ALA A 9 7.14 -6.46 4.47
C ALA A 9 6.49 -5.82 3.24
N VAL A 10 6.28 -6.60 2.17
CA VAL A 10 5.64 -6.13 0.94
C VAL A 10 4.15 -5.84 1.16
N THR A 11 3.43 -6.69 1.91
CA THR A 11 2.02 -6.43 2.23
C THR A 11 1.82 -5.19 3.09
N LEU A 12 2.75 -4.87 4.01
CA LEU A 12 2.71 -3.63 4.78
C LEU A 12 2.93 -2.40 3.89
N SER A 13 3.83 -2.49 2.91
CA SER A 13 4.04 -1.44 1.91
C SER A 13 2.75 -1.15 1.14
N ILE A 14 2.09 -2.19 0.64
CA ILE A 14 0.81 -2.07 -0.08
C ILE A 14 -0.28 -1.49 0.84
N PHE A 15 -0.34 -1.94 2.11
CA PHE A 15 -1.28 -1.38 3.09
C PHE A 15 -1.09 0.12 3.26
N ALA A 16 0.15 0.58 3.44
CA ALA A 16 0.45 2.00 3.61
C ALA A 16 0.02 2.85 2.41
N ALA A 17 0.16 2.32 1.19
CA ALA A 17 -0.31 2.97 -0.03
C ALA A 17 -1.84 2.96 -0.12
N ALA A 18 -2.43 1.77 -0.01
CA ALA A 18 -3.86 1.56 -0.19
C ALA A 18 -4.70 2.32 0.83
N ALA A 19 -4.22 2.45 2.08
CA ALA A 19 -4.90 3.20 3.13
C ALA A 19 -4.95 4.72 2.86
N ALA A 20 -4.03 5.26 2.05
CA ALA A 20 -3.98 6.68 1.71
C ALA A 20 -4.62 7.03 0.36
N GLU A 21 -5.12 6.05 -0.38
CA GLU A 21 -5.78 6.35 -1.65
C GLU A 21 -7.10 7.09 -1.44
N ARG A 22 -7.39 8.03 -2.33
CA ARG A 22 -8.69 8.71 -2.35
C ARG A 22 -9.75 7.75 -2.89
N LEU A 23 -10.88 7.69 -2.22
CA LEU A 23 -12.04 7.02 -2.79
C LEU A 23 -12.60 7.88 -3.93
N PRO A 24 -12.84 7.30 -5.12
CA PRO A 24 -13.53 8.02 -6.18
C PRO A 24 -14.94 8.41 -5.72
N VAL A 25 -15.41 9.56 -6.20
CA VAL A 25 -16.81 9.93 -6.02
C VAL A 25 -17.68 8.87 -6.66
N CYS A 26 -18.44 8.15 -5.89
CA CYS A 26 -19.29 7.10 -6.39
C CYS A 26 -20.69 7.17 -5.81
N SER A 27 -21.65 7.16 -6.69
CA SER A 27 -23.06 7.02 -6.34
C SER A 27 -23.44 5.60 -5.91
N SER A 28 -22.61 4.58 -6.23
CA SER A 28 -22.90 3.20 -5.93
C SER A 28 -21.66 2.45 -5.41
N PRO A 29 -21.53 2.25 -4.07
CA PRO A 29 -20.43 1.48 -3.48
C PRO A 29 -20.31 0.05 -4.06
N ARG A 30 -21.45 -0.54 -4.44
CA ARG A 30 -21.48 -1.89 -5.03
C ARG A 30 -20.82 -1.93 -6.41
N ALA A 31 -21.11 -0.95 -7.28
CA ALA A 31 -20.51 -0.88 -8.61
C ALA A 31 -18.98 -0.73 -8.51
N LEU A 32 -18.49 0.11 -7.59
CA LEU A 32 -17.06 0.22 -7.31
C LEU A 32 -16.44 -1.09 -6.82
N LEU A 33 -17.08 -1.78 -5.89
CA LEU A 33 -16.58 -3.07 -5.41
C LEU A 33 -16.45 -4.09 -6.54
N TRP A 34 -17.43 -4.16 -7.46
CA TRP A 34 -17.33 -5.04 -8.61
C TRP A 34 -16.19 -4.67 -9.56
N GLN A 35 -15.97 -3.38 -9.81
CA GLN A 35 -14.83 -2.90 -10.60
C GLN A 35 -13.51 -3.26 -9.93
N GLU A 36 -13.39 -3.07 -8.62
CA GLU A 36 -12.20 -3.43 -7.86
C GLU A 36 -11.96 -4.95 -7.84
N VAL A 37 -13.01 -5.78 -7.75
CA VAL A 37 -12.89 -7.25 -7.87
C VAL A 37 -12.34 -7.65 -9.23
N LEU A 38 -12.94 -7.13 -10.32
CA LEU A 38 -12.49 -7.43 -11.67
C LEU A 38 -11.04 -6.99 -11.89
N ALA A 39 -10.68 -5.80 -11.41
CA ALA A 39 -9.32 -5.32 -11.48
C ALA A 39 -8.34 -6.16 -10.65
N ALA A 40 -8.72 -6.59 -9.44
CA ALA A 40 -7.89 -7.47 -8.62
C ALA A 40 -7.63 -8.81 -9.32
N VAL A 41 -8.65 -9.39 -9.97
CA VAL A 41 -8.49 -10.63 -10.76
C VAL A 41 -7.54 -10.40 -11.94
N LEU A 42 -7.73 -9.32 -12.69
CA LEU A 42 -6.85 -8.98 -13.81
C LEU A 42 -5.39 -8.76 -13.35
N LEU A 43 -5.20 -7.99 -12.28
CA LEU A 43 -3.89 -7.72 -11.70
C LEU A 43 -3.25 -9.00 -11.14
N MET A 44 -4.04 -9.93 -10.60
CA MET A 44 -3.54 -11.24 -10.15
C MET A 44 -3.01 -12.05 -11.33
N ILE A 45 -3.73 -12.07 -12.47
CA ILE A 45 -3.29 -12.72 -13.70
C ILE A 45 -1.98 -12.09 -14.21
N LEU A 46 -1.93 -10.76 -14.27
CA LEU A 46 -0.74 -10.02 -14.71
C LEU A 46 0.45 -10.25 -13.75
N SER A 47 0.22 -10.27 -12.45
CA SER A 47 1.26 -10.59 -11.45
C SER A 47 1.76 -12.03 -11.61
N ALA A 48 0.87 -12.98 -11.91
CA ALA A 48 1.27 -14.35 -12.20
C ALA A 48 2.11 -14.45 -13.48
N LEU A 49 1.74 -13.73 -14.53
CA LEU A 49 2.52 -13.66 -15.78
C LEU A 49 3.89 -13.02 -15.54
N ALA A 50 3.96 -11.92 -14.80
CA ALA A 50 5.21 -11.29 -14.41
C ALA A 50 6.10 -12.26 -13.59
N SER A 51 5.51 -12.98 -12.64
CA SER A 51 6.24 -13.98 -11.85
C SER A 51 6.81 -15.11 -12.74
N ARG A 52 6.03 -15.60 -13.71
CA ARG A 52 6.50 -16.60 -14.69
C ARG A 52 7.60 -16.05 -15.57
N PHE A 53 7.47 -14.81 -16.06
CA PHE A 53 8.50 -14.16 -16.86
C PHE A 53 9.84 -14.13 -16.12
N TRP A 54 9.86 -13.75 -14.85
CA TRP A 54 11.09 -13.74 -14.05
C TRP A 54 11.63 -15.13 -13.75
N GLN A 55 10.77 -16.14 -13.60
CA GLN A 55 11.19 -17.52 -13.34
C GLN A 55 11.73 -18.23 -14.59
N SER A 56 11.28 -17.81 -15.76
CA SER A 56 11.74 -18.42 -17.05
C SER A 56 13.14 -17.96 -17.48
N GLY A 57 13.79 -17.04 -16.76
CA GLY A 57 15.10 -16.53 -17.12
C GLY A 57 15.06 -15.76 -18.45
N PRO A 58 14.41 -14.59 -18.50
CA PRO A 58 14.28 -13.85 -19.75
C PRO A 58 15.66 -13.42 -20.32
N PRO A 59 15.77 -13.17 -21.63
CA PRO A 59 17.01 -12.71 -22.22
C PRO A 59 17.49 -11.40 -21.57
N LYS A 60 18.80 -11.26 -21.35
CA LYS A 60 19.43 -10.14 -20.62
C LYS A 60 18.86 -8.75 -20.96
N PRO A 61 18.70 -8.36 -22.25
CA PRO A 61 18.18 -7.04 -22.57
C PRO A 61 16.73 -6.84 -22.12
N ALA A 62 15.87 -7.88 -22.22
CA ALA A 62 14.49 -7.81 -21.77
C ALA A 62 14.38 -7.76 -20.24
N ALA A 63 15.19 -8.54 -19.53
CA ALA A 63 15.29 -8.52 -18.08
C ALA A 63 15.73 -7.14 -17.58
N TRP A 64 16.76 -6.57 -18.20
CA TRP A 64 17.28 -5.25 -17.85
C TRP A 64 16.23 -4.15 -18.08
N ALA A 65 15.58 -4.14 -19.27
CA ALA A 65 14.53 -3.17 -19.57
C ALA A 65 13.35 -3.26 -18.60
N ALA A 66 12.88 -4.48 -18.30
CA ALA A 66 11.79 -4.69 -17.36
C ALA A 66 12.17 -4.26 -15.91
N ALA A 67 13.39 -4.57 -15.46
CA ALA A 67 13.90 -4.15 -14.17
C ALA A 67 14.00 -2.61 -14.09
N PHE A 68 14.49 -1.97 -15.13
CA PHE A 68 14.56 -0.50 -15.19
C PHE A 68 13.18 0.15 -15.14
N CYS A 69 12.21 -0.35 -15.91
CA CYS A 69 10.83 0.14 -15.85
C CYS A 69 10.23 0.00 -14.44
N LEU A 70 10.47 -1.13 -13.77
CA LEU A 70 10.03 -1.35 -12.40
C LEU A 70 10.72 -0.40 -11.40
N GLN A 71 12.02 -0.12 -11.58
CA GLN A 71 12.75 0.83 -10.74
C GLN A 71 12.18 2.25 -10.87
N VAL A 72 11.92 2.70 -12.09
CA VAL A 72 11.30 4.01 -12.34
C VAL A 72 9.91 4.07 -11.68
N TRP A 73 9.11 3.01 -11.83
CA TRP A 73 7.79 2.96 -11.21
C TRP A 73 7.87 2.99 -9.68
N LEU A 74 8.74 2.18 -9.07
CA LEU A 74 8.97 2.20 -7.62
C LEU A 74 9.44 3.58 -7.13
N ALA A 75 10.26 4.28 -7.91
CA ALA A 75 10.71 5.64 -7.58
C ALA A 75 9.55 6.65 -7.62
N VAL A 76 8.65 6.55 -8.61
CA VAL A 76 7.43 7.38 -8.68
C VAL A 76 6.51 7.11 -7.47
N GLU A 77 6.33 5.84 -7.10
CA GLU A 77 5.52 5.49 -5.93
C GLU A 77 6.15 5.93 -4.60
N LEU A 78 7.49 5.85 -4.51
CA LEU A 78 8.24 6.39 -3.37
C LEU A 78 7.97 7.89 -3.22
N ALA A 79 8.14 8.66 -4.31
CA ALA A 79 7.88 10.09 -4.32
C ALA A 79 6.42 10.41 -3.97
N GLY A 80 5.46 9.68 -4.54
CA GLY A 80 4.03 9.82 -4.26
C GLY A 80 3.68 9.53 -2.80
N THR A 81 4.25 8.47 -2.23
CA THR A 81 4.03 8.11 -0.81
C THR A 81 4.60 9.17 0.12
N PHE A 82 5.83 9.63 -0.17
CA PHE A 82 6.46 10.71 0.61
C PHE A 82 5.66 12.00 0.54
N TRP A 83 5.18 12.37 -0.65
CA TRP A 83 4.35 13.55 -0.83
C TRP A 83 3.05 13.49 -0.02
N LYS A 84 2.33 12.35 -0.05
CA LYS A 84 1.13 12.13 0.76
C LYS A 84 1.44 12.22 2.26
N ALA A 85 2.54 11.63 2.72
CA ALA A 85 2.99 11.71 4.11
C ALA A 85 3.31 13.15 4.52
N LEU A 86 3.97 13.91 3.65
CA LEU A 86 4.28 15.32 3.88
C LEU A 86 3.01 16.18 3.97
N GLN A 87 2.02 15.92 3.10
CA GLN A 87 0.72 16.62 3.17
C GLN A 87 0.04 16.39 4.51
N VAL A 88 -0.02 15.12 4.98
CA VAL A 88 -0.58 14.79 6.29
C VAL A 88 0.19 15.49 7.42
N CYS A 89 1.52 15.49 7.38
CA CYS A 89 2.31 16.21 8.37
C CYS A 89 2.02 17.71 8.39
N ARG A 90 1.85 18.33 7.22
CA ARG A 90 1.54 19.74 7.10
C ARG A 90 0.13 20.07 7.60
N GLU A 91 -0.85 19.27 7.24
CA GLU A 91 -2.26 19.50 7.56
C GLU A 91 -2.58 19.23 9.03
N GLU A 92 -2.04 18.14 9.60
CA GLU A 92 -2.38 17.68 10.95
C GLU A 92 -1.43 18.23 12.03
N PHE A 93 -0.14 18.30 11.70
CA PHE A 93 0.88 18.69 12.68
C PHE A 93 1.51 20.05 12.40
N SER A 94 1.05 20.75 11.34
CA SER A 94 1.60 22.03 10.88
C SER A 94 3.14 22.00 10.73
N SER A 95 3.69 20.84 10.40
CA SER A 95 5.12 20.58 10.39
C SER A 95 5.62 20.14 9.02
N LEU A 96 6.75 20.70 8.61
CA LEU A 96 7.52 20.28 7.44
C LEU A 96 8.78 19.48 7.84
N ALA A 97 8.88 19.09 9.10
CA ALA A 97 10.07 18.37 9.62
C ALA A 97 10.36 17.09 8.84
N LEU A 98 9.33 16.43 8.25
CA LEU A 98 9.51 15.23 7.44
C LEU A 98 10.44 15.46 6.24
N LEU A 99 10.48 16.69 5.67
CA LEU A 99 11.43 17.02 4.60
C LEU A 99 12.89 16.90 5.04
N GLY A 100 13.19 17.30 6.27
CA GLY A 100 14.55 17.16 6.83
C GLY A 100 14.97 15.71 7.05
N PHE A 101 14.00 14.80 7.24
CA PHE A 101 14.26 13.37 7.41
C PHE A 101 14.39 12.61 6.08
N LEU A 102 13.99 13.18 4.94
CA LEU A 102 14.04 12.50 3.64
C LEU A 102 15.44 11.95 3.30
N PRO A 103 16.54 12.72 3.40
CA PRO A 103 17.88 12.21 3.09
C PRO A 103 18.24 11.03 3.99
N LEU A 104 17.88 11.09 5.28
CA LEU A 104 18.13 10.01 6.23
C LEU A 104 17.33 8.75 5.89
N LEU A 105 16.06 8.90 5.49
CA LEU A 105 15.20 7.77 5.07
C LEU A 105 15.73 7.10 3.81
N LEU A 106 16.15 7.88 2.82
CA LEU A 106 16.74 7.35 1.60
C LEU A 106 18.07 6.65 1.88
N TRP A 107 18.92 7.24 2.71
CA TRP A 107 20.17 6.64 3.14
C TRP A 107 19.94 5.34 3.92
N ALA A 108 19.00 5.34 4.87
CA ALA A 108 18.62 4.14 5.62
C ALA A 108 18.08 3.04 4.70
N GLY A 109 17.18 3.37 3.76
CA GLY A 109 16.67 2.45 2.74
C GLY A 109 17.78 1.86 1.89
N TRP A 110 18.79 2.70 1.55
CA TRP A 110 19.92 2.26 0.74
C TRP A 110 20.92 1.39 1.51
N CYS A 111 21.20 1.71 2.78
CA CYS A 111 22.27 1.05 3.57
C CYS A 111 21.78 -0.16 4.37
N ILE A 112 20.54 -0.12 4.87
CA ILE A 112 20.02 -1.15 5.77
C ILE A 112 19.65 -2.42 4.99
N ARG A 113 19.96 -3.57 5.59
CA ARG A 113 19.68 -4.88 4.99
C ARG A 113 18.17 -5.20 5.02
N PRO A 114 17.62 -5.90 3.99
CA PRO A 114 16.22 -6.31 3.96
C PRO A 114 15.74 -7.10 5.19
N ALA A 115 16.64 -7.85 5.82
CA ALA A 115 16.33 -8.58 7.05
C ALA A 115 15.84 -7.67 8.20
N SER A 116 16.44 -6.48 8.35
CA SER A 116 16.02 -5.52 9.36
C SER A 116 14.65 -4.93 9.03
N TRP A 117 14.39 -4.63 7.76
CA TRP A 117 13.07 -4.19 7.31
C TRP A 117 11.99 -5.25 7.51
N ASN A 118 12.32 -6.54 7.35
CA ASN A 118 11.43 -7.65 7.65
C ASN A 118 11.05 -7.74 9.14
N ALA A 119 11.99 -7.44 10.04
CA ALA A 119 11.73 -7.38 11.48
C ALA A 119 10.81 -6.20 11.83
N SER A 120 11.11 -5.01 11.29
CA SER A 120 10.28 -3.81 11.48
C SER A 120 8.86 -4.01 10.97
N ALA A 121 8.69 -4.65 9.80
CA ALA A 121 7.37 -4.95 9.25
C ALA A 121 6.52 -5.81 10.18
N ARG A 122 7.12 -6.83 10.81
CA ARG A 122 6.38 -7.69 11.75
C ARG A 122 5.90 -6.93 12.98
N VAL A 123 6.70 -6.03 13.49
CA VAL A 123 6.33 -5.18 14.63
C VAL A 123 5.23 -4.21 14.22
N LEU A 124 5.38 -3.52 13.08
CA LEU A 124 4.36 -2.58 12.57
C LEU A 124 3.03 -3.29 12.28
N TRP A 125 3.05 -4.54 11.79
CA TRP A 125 1.82 -5.31 11.59
C TRP A 125 1.02 -5.54 12.87
N TRP A 126 1.69 -5.76 14.00
CA TRP A 126 1.01 -5.85 15.30
C TRP A 126 0.32 -4.53 15.65
N PHE A 127 0.99 -3.40 15.47
CA PHE A 127 0.37 -2.10 15.72
C PHE A 127 -0.79 -1.81 14.75
N VAL A 128 -0.66 -2.18 13.47
CA VAL A 128 -1.75 -2.05 12.49
C VAL A 128 -2.94 -2.93 12.87
N ALA A 129 -2.72 -4.17 13.29
CA ALA A 129 -3.78 -5.07 13.72
C ALA A 129 -4.51 -4.52 14.97
N VAL A 130 -3.77 -4.11 15.98
CA VAL A 130 -4.35 -3.50 17.19
C VAL A 130 -5.08 -2.21 16.85
N GLY A 131 -4.46 -1.31 16.07
CA GLY A 131 -5.07 -0.06 15.63
C GLY A 131 -6.34 -0.29 14.80
N GLY A 132 -6.34 -1.32 13.93
CA GLY A 132 -7.52 -1.72 13.16
C GLY A 132 -8.67 -2.20 14.05
N VAL A 133 -8.39 -3.04 15.05
CA VAL A 133 -9.40 -3.50 16.03
C VAL A 133 -9.96 -2.31 16.82
N VAL A 134 -9.09 -1.44 17.31
CA VAL A 134 -9.49 -0.23 18.04
C VAL A 134 -10.36 0.66 17.16
N CYS A 135 -9.96 0.86 15.89
CA CYS A 135 -10.74 1.65 14.93
C CYS A 135 -12.14 1.04 14.70
N LEU A 136 -12.22 -0.27 14.47
CA LEU A 136 -13.49 -0.96 14.25
C LEU A 136 -14.42 -0.86 15.47
N LEU A 137 -13.89 -1.06 16.68
CA LEU A 137 -14.67 -0.96 17.91
C LEU A 137 -15.21 0.45 18.14
N GLY A 138 -14.39 1.48 17.87
CA GLY A 138 -14.83 2.86 18.05
C GLY A 138 -15.82 3.34 17.01
N LEU A 139 -15.74 2.82 15.79
CA LEU A 139 -16.66 3.18 14.72
C LEU A 139 -17.95 2.32 14.72
N ALA A 140 -17.98 1.20 15.43
CA ALA A 140 -19.08 0.24 15.38
C ALA A 140 -20.46 0.87 15.67
N GLY A 141 -20.54 1.82 16.61
CA GLY A 141 -21.77 2.54 16.93
C GLY A 141 -22.23 3.58 15.91
N GLN A 142 -21.35 3.93 14.96
CA GLN A 142 -21.60 4.96 13.94
C GLN A 142 -21.87 4.35 12.55
N LEU A 143 -21.77 3.02 12.41
CA LEU A 143 -21.98 2.31 11.15
C LEU A 143 -23.47 2.20 10.84
N HIS A 144 -23.87 2.72 9.67
CA HIS A 144 -25.25 2.69 9.22
C HIS A 144 -25.41 1.82 7.97
N TRP A 145 -25.91 0.61 8.13
CA TRP A 145 -26.05 -0.39 7.07
C TRP A 145 -26.91 0.05 5.89
N TYR A 146 -27.94 0.90 6.12
CA TYR A 146 -28.79 1.43 5.06
C TYR A 146 -28.04 2.27 4.02
N ARG A 147 -26.89 2.83 4.40
CA ARG A 147 -26.05 3.64 3.49
C ARG A 147 -25.34 2.82 2.42
N LEU A 148 -25.28 1.50 2.54
CA LEU A 148 -24.80 0.61 1.47
C LEU A 148 -25.79 0.46 0.31
N PHE A 149 -27.03 0.91 0.50
CA PHE A 149 -28.12 0.75 -0.45
C PHE A 149 -28.72 2.11 -0.84
N PRO A 150 -27.92 3.06 -1.35
CA PRO A 150 -28.47 4.33 -1.77
C PRO A 150 -29.44 4.11 -2.93
N PRO A 151 -30.49 4.95 -3.06
CA PRO A 151 -31.36 4.94 -4.23
C PRO A 151 -30.50 5.09 -5.49
N ALA A 152 -30.82 4.31 -6.53
CA ALA A 152 -30.02 4.20 -7.74
C ALA A 152 -29.79 5.58 -8.39
N GLN A 153 -28.57 6.08 -8.30
CA GLN A 153 -28.10 7.22 -9.08
C GLN A 153 -27.15 6.68 -10.17
N PRO A 154 -27.17 7.23 -11.39
CA PRO A 154 -26.25 6.82 -12.43
C PRO A 154 -24.82 7.04 -11.97
N ALA A 155 -24.04 5.96 -11.92
CA ALA A 155 -22.65 6.00 -11.52
C ALA A 155 -21.83 6.69 -12.61
N ALA A 156 -21.17 7.79 -12.29
CA ALA A 156 -20.03 8.26 -13.08
C ALA A 156 -18.87 7.29 -12.80
N ALA A 157 -18.77 6.23 -13.61
CA ALA A 157 -17.76 5.20 -13.45
C ALA A 157 -16.45 5.64 -14.12
N GLY A 158 -15.59 6.31 -13.35
CA GLY A 158 -14.17 6.37 -13.68
C GLY A 158 -13.49 5.08 -13.15
N TRP A 159 -12.77 4.37 -14.02
CA TRP A 159 -11.87 3.31 -13.55
C TRP A 159 -10.73 3.97 -12.78
N ASN A 160 -10.71 3.81 -11.48
CA ASN A 160 -9.68 4.38 -10.62
C ASN A 160 -9.18 3.31 -9.63
N VAL A 161 -8.71 2.20 -10.19
CA VAL A 161 -8.12 1.12 -9.39
C VAL A 161 -6.62 1.36 -9.29
N PRO A 162 -6.09 1.59 -8.09
CA PRO A 162 -4.66 1.82 -7.92
C PRO A 162 -3.88 0.52 -8.18
N VAL A 163 -2.83 0.66 -8.97
CA VAL A 163 -1.92 -0.41 -9.35
C VAL A 163 -0.56 -0.11 -8.73
N TYR A 164 -0.05 -1.04 -7.94
CA TYR A 164 1.22 -0.88 -7.24
C TYR A 164 2.33 -1.69 -7.92
N ALA A 165 3.52 -1.10 -8.04
CA ALA A 165 4.70 -1.74 -8.63
C ALA A 165 5.09 -3.02 -7.89
N GLU A 166 4.81 -3.11 -6.59
CA GLU A 166 5.05 -4.29 -5.75
C GLU A 166 4.31 -5.53 -6.24
N TYR A 167 3.19 -5.40 -6.96
CA TYR A 167 2.47 -6.54 -7.54
C TYR A 167 3.33 -7.28 -8.57
N PHE A 168 4.13 -6.55 -9.33
CA PHE A 168 4.97 -7.09 -10.41
C PHE A 168 6.40 -7.35 -9.95
N ALA A 169 6.90 -6.51 -9.05
CA ALA A 169 8.23 -6.66 -8.47
C ALA A 169 8.29 -7.75 -7.39
N GLY A 170 7.16 -8.17 -6.83
CA GLY A 170 7.09 -9.07 -5.67
C GLY A 170 7.88 -10.37 -5.86
N ALA A 171 7.84 -10.97 -7.07
CA ALA A 171 8.57 -12.19 -7.38
C ALA A 171 10.10 -12.00 -7.33
N LEU A 172 10.61 -10.80 -7.67
CA LEU A 172 12.03 -10.45 -7.59
C LEU A 172 12.44 -10.08 -6.18
N LEU A 173 11.59 -9.34 -5.48
CA LEU A 173 11.88 -8.79 -4.15
C LEU A 173 11.80 -9.85 -3.06
N CYS A 174 10.91 -10.84 -3.19
CA CYS A 174 10.69 -11.88 -2.19
C CYS A 174 11.59 -13.10 -2.41
N SER A 175 11.82 -13.86 -1.33
CA SER A 175 12.52 -15.15 -1.41
C SER A 175 11.76 -16.15 -2.30
N ALA A 176 12.45 -17.12 -2.91
CA ALA A 176 11.88 -18.12 -3.81
C ALA A 176 10.68 -18.89 -3.17
N ARG A 177 10.74 -19.16 -1.86
CA ARG A 177 9.63 -19.80 -1.13
C ARG A 177 8.39 -18.89 -1.06
N SER A 178 8.56 -17.60 -0.99
CA SER A 178 7.47 -16.61 -0.91
C SER A 178 7.03 -16.12 -2.29
N ALA A 179 7.83 -16.29 -3.33
CA ALA A 179 7.56 -15.81 -4.68
C ALA A 179 6.22 -16.32 -5.25
N ARG A 180 5.87 -17.60 -4.98
CA ARG A 180 4.57 -18.15 -5.39
C ARG A 180 3.38 -17.45 -4.71
N ARG A 181 3.57 -16.92 -3.51
CA ARG A 181 2.52 -16.23 -2.75
C ARG A 181 2.37 -14.77 -3.15
N THR A 182 3.33 -14.19 -3.85
CA THR A 182 3.26 -12.80 -4.30
C THR A 182 2.17 -12.56 -5.34
N VAL A 183 1.72 -13.61 -6.03
CA VAL A 183 0.55 -13.56 -6.93
C VAL A 183 -0.72 -13.10 -6.21
N TRP A 184 -0.81 -13.27 -4.88
CA TRP A 184 -1.95 -12.86 -4.06
C TRP A 184 -1.86 -11.39 -3.57
N LEU A 185 -0.77 -10.68 -3.86
CA LEU A 185 -0.62 -9.28 -3.44
C LEU A 185 -1.73 -8.36 -3.96
N PRO A 186 -2.23 -8.49 -5.21
CA PRO A 186 -3.37 -7.70 -5.68
C PRO A 186 -4.64 -7.95 -4.87
N VAL A 187 -4.89 -9.20 -4.46
CA VAL A 187 -6.05 -9.56 -3.62
C VAL A 187 -5.93 -8.91 -2.24
N TRP A 188 -4.71 -8.85 -1.68
CA TRP A 188 -4.46 -8.14 -0.44
C TRP A 188 -4.71 -6.63 -0.57
N GLY A 189 -4.18 -6.00 -1.62
CA GLY A 189 -4.44 -4.58 -1.91
C GLY A 189 -5.93 -4.30 -2.06
N PHE A 190 -6.64 -5.15 -2.81
CA PHE A 190 -8.10 -5.10 -2.94
C PHE A 190 -8.81 -5.21 -1.58
N ALA A 191 -8.41 -6.15 -0.71
CA ALA A 191 -9.04 -6.32 0.59
C ALA A 191 -8.93 -5.05 1.46
N VAL A 192 -7.77 -4.41 1.46
CA VAL A 192 -7.55 -3.13 2.17
C VAL A 192 -8.43 -2.03 1.58
N GLN A 193 -8.53 -1.96 0.25
CA GLN A 193 -9.35 -0.96 -0.43
C GLN A 193 -10.83 -1.19 -0.21
N ALA A 194 -11.30 -2.42 -0.33
CA ALA A 194 -12.69 -2.79 -0.08
C ALA A 194 -13.09 -2.49 1.38
N ALA A 195 -12.22 -2.79 2.35
CA ALA A 195 -12.47 -2.45 3.76
C ALA A 195 -12.61 -0.94 3.96
N ALA A 196 -11.73 -0.13 3.34
CA ALA A 196 -11.80 1.32 3.42
C ALA A 196 -13.04 1.88 2.71
N LEU A 197 -13.41 1.32 1.53
CA LEU A 197 -14.60 1.71 0.78
C LEU A 197 -15.88 1.40 1.59
N LEU A 198 -15.98 0.18 2.12
CA LEU A 198 -17.13 -0.23 2.93
C LEU A 198 -17.23 0.62 4.20
N GLY A 199 -16.13 0.83 4.91
CA GLY A 199 -16.09 1.70 6.09
C GLY A 199 -16.53 3.12 5.75
N GLY A 200 -16.01 3.71 4.68
CA GLY A 200 -16.39 5.03 4.21
C GLY A 200 -17.87 5.12 3.83
N ALA A 201 -18.39 4.13 3.09
CA ALA A 201 -19.80 4.10 2.71
C ALA A 201 -20.73 3.96 3.92
N LEU A 202 -20.38 3.13 4.89
CA LEU A 202 -21.16 2.91 6.12
C LEU A 202 -21.18 4.15 7.03
N LEU A 203 -20.07 4.92 7.07
CA LEU A 203 -19.93 6.11 7.93
C LEU A 203 -20.51 7.36 7.27
N PHE A 204 -20.15 7.61 6.02
CA PHE A 204 -20.41 8.89 5.35
C PHE A 204 -21.49 8.81 4.26
N GLY A 205 -21.81 7.61 3.78
CA GLY A 205 -22.74 7.40 2.67
C GLY A 205 -22.07 7.60 1.30
N SER A 206 -22.81 8.24 0.36
CA SER A 206 -22.30 8.54 -0.99
C SER A 206 -21.50 9.85 -0.97
N GLY A 207 -20.23 9.80 -1.32
CA GLY A 207 -19.37 10.98 -1.38
C GLY A 207 -17.93 10.63 -1.76
N ALA A 208 -17.10 11.65 -2.01
CA ALA A 208 -15.66 11.49 -2.16
C ALA A 208 -14.99 11.85 -0.83
N TYR A 209 -14.46 10.85 -0.16
CA TYR A 209 -13.75 11.07 1.09
C TYR A 209 -12.31 10.59 0.95
N PRO A 210 -11.30 11.39 1.37
CA PRO A 210 -9.97 10.85 1.56
C PRO A 210 -10.04 9.75 2.61
N ARG A 211 -9.35 8.64 2.39
CA ARG A 211 -9.45 7.47 3.29
C ARG A 211 -9.00 7.74 4.71
N LEU A 212 -8.09 8.69 4.88
CA LEU A 212 -7.63 9.12 6.20
C LEU A 212 -8.75 9.81 7.02
N GLU A 213 -9.81 10.33 6.38
CA GLU A 213 -10.98 10.84 7.11
C GLU A 213 -11.75 9.75 7.86
N LEU A 214 -11.66 8.49 7.43
CA LEU A 214 -12.15 7.36 8.21
C LEU A 214 -11.55 7.33 9.61
N LEU A 215 -10.27 7.68 9.74
CA LEU A 215 -9.57 7.76 11.03
C LEU A 215 -10.00 8.99 11.82
N ARG A 216 -10.36 10.08 11.15
CA ARG A 216 -10.87 11.33 11.75
C ARG A 216 -12.34 11.22 12.19
N ALA A 217 -13.11 10.30 11.59
CA ALA A 217 -14.51 10.08 11.98
C ALA A 217 -14.67 9.51 13.38
N TRP A 218 -13.57 9.18 14.05
CA TRP A 218 -13.57 8.76 15.44
C TRP A 218 -14.01 9.94 16.33
N SER A 219 -15.26 9.94 16.74
CA SER A 219 -15.85 10.94 17.66
C SER A 219 -16.31 10.28 18.96
N GLY A 220 -15.46 9.54 19.61
CA GLY A 220 -15.85 8.73 20.77
C GLY A 220 -15.38 9.30 22.11
N GLY A 221 -16.13 10.21 22.74
CA GLY A 221 -16.07 10.51 24.16
C GLY A 221 -14.65 10.77 24.72
N SER A 222 -14.27 10.06 25.77
CA SER A 222 -12.96 10.19 26.45
C SER A 222 -11.73 9.86 25.61
N PHE A 223 -11.90 9.29 24.42
CA PHE A 223 -10.84 8.89 23.50
C PHE A 223 -10.76 9.80 22.25
N SER A 224 -11.12 11.05 22.37
CA SER A 224 -11.18 12.02 21.25
C SER A 224 -9.87 12.26 20.51
N ARG A 225 -8.74 11.72 20.98
CA ARG A 225 -7.41 11.86 20.33
C ARG A 225 -6.89 10.57 19.71
N MET A 226 -7.71 9.52 19.61
CA MET A 226 -7.28 8.27 18.98
C MET A 226 -7.07 8.41 17.47
N ASP A 227 -7.75 9.37 16.83
CA ASP A 227 -7.53 9.77 15.44
C ASP A 227 -6.07 10.15 15.18
N ALA A 228 -5.47 11.00 16.04
CA ALA A 228 -4.06 11.39 15.92
C ALA A 228 -3.12 10.18 16.05
N LEU A 229 -3.40 9.24 16.95
CA LEU A 229 -2.60 8.03 17.10
C LEU A 229 -2.69 7.11 15.87
N LEU A 230 -3.89 6.96 15.30
CA LEU A 230 -4.09 6.17 14.08
C LEU A 230 -3.41 6.83 12.86
N LEU A 231 -3.48 8.17 12.76
CA LEU A 231 -2.75 8.92 11.74
C LEU A 231 -1.24 8.79 11.89
N LEU A 232 -0.73 8.85 13.13
CA LEU A 232 0.68 8.63 13.43
C LEU A 232 1.11 7.21 13.04
N LEU A 233 0.29 6.19 13.34
CA LEU A 233 0.54 4.82 12.93
C LEU A 233 0.60 4.68 11.41
N TRP A 234 -0.34 5.30 10.69
CA TRP A 234 -0.28 5.31 9.23
C TRP A 234 0.98 6.02 8.73
N LEU A 235 1.37 7.15 9.33
CA LEU A 235 2.58 7.88 8.97
C LEU A 235 3.84 7.03 9.17
N LEU A 236 3.93 6.25 10.24
CA LEU A 236 5.01 5.27 10.46
C LEU A 236 5.04 4.21 9.35
N CYS A 237 3.88 3.71 8.93
CA CYS A 237 3.79 2.78 7.80
C CYS A 237 4.21 3.43 6.47
N ALA A 238 3.87 4.71 6.25
CA ALA A 238 4.28 5.45 5.07
C ALA A 238 5.80 5.70 5.03
N VAL A 239 6.40 6.07 6.16
CA VAL A 239 7.86 6.21 6.32
C VAL A 239 8.56 4.88 6.08
N TYR A 240 8.04 3.79 6.66
CA TYR A 240 8.51 2.44 6.39
C TYR A 240 8.46 2.12 4.90
N ARG A 241 7.35 2.42 4.21
CA ARG A 241 7.19 2.19 2.77
C ARG A 241 8.25 2.94 1.97
N VAL A 242 8.48 4.24 2.23
CA VAL A 242 9.50 5.03 1.54
C VAL A 242 10.87 4.36 1.63
N ALA A 243 11.29 3.96 2.82
CA ALA A 243 12.57 3.30 3.03
C ALA A 243 12.64 1.91 2.37
N MET A 244 11.55 1.12 2.44
CA MET A 244 11.46 -0.19 1.80
C MET A 244 11.51 -0.08 0.26
N LEU A 245 10.82 0.90 -0.34
CA LEU A 245 10.86 1.11 -1.79
C LEU A 245 12.27 1.53 -2.25
N CYS A 246 12.97 2.36 -1.48
CA CYS A 246 14.38 2.69 -1.75
C CYS A 246 15.26 1.43 -1.72
N ALA A 247 15.10 0.57 -0.71
CA ALA A 247 15.82 -0.70 -0.64
C ALA A 247 15.45 -1.66 -1.79
N ALA A 248 14.19 -1.66 -2.24
CA ALA A 248 13.72 -2.44 -3.37
C ALA A 248 14.37 -1.98 -4.69
N ILE A 249 14.46 -0.68 -4.91
CA ILE A 249 15.16 -0.11 -6.07
C ILE A 249 16.63 -0.55 -6.09
N ARG A 250 17.32 -0.48 -4.93
CA ARG A 250 18.71 -0.97 -4.81
C ARG A 250 18.82 -2.45 -5.16
N LEU A 251 17.92 -3.30 -4.63
CA LEU A 251 17.96 -4.75 -4.92
C LEU A 251 17.80 -5.03 -6.41
N LEU A 252 16.89 -4.33 -7.08
CA LEU A 252 16.70 -4.46 -8.53
C LEU A 252 17.91 -3.96 -9.32
N TRP A 253 18.63 -2.96 -8.82
CA TRP A 253 19.87 -2.48 -9.43
C TRP A 253 20.99 -3.51 -9.39
N GLN A 254 21.10 -4.27 -8.31
CA GLN A 254 22.17 -5.26 -8.09
C GLN A 254 21.95 -6.60 -8.81
N GLN A 255 20.71 -6.92 -9.22
CA GLN A 255 20.38 -8.21 -9.84
C GLN A 255 21.05 -8.46 -11.20
N PRO A 256 21.19 -7.49 -12.13
CA PRO A 256 21.86 -7.73 -13.41
C PRO A 256 23.34 -8.11 -13.28
N GLU A 257 24.01 -7.73 -12.18
CA GLU A 257 25.42 -7.99 -11.94
C GLU A 257 25.69 -9.37 -11.35
N ALA A 258 24.73 -9.93 -10.59
CA ALA A 258 24.89 -11.21 -9.89
C ALA A 258 24.89 -12.43 -10.84
N GLU A 259 24.31 -12.31 -12.06
CA GLU A 259 24.31 -13.37 -13.07
C GLU A 259 25.54 -13.38 -13.96
N VAL A 260 26.49 -12.44 -13.78
CA VAL A 260 27.71 -12.30 -14.62
C VAL A 260 28.91 -13.02 -14.00
N GLN A 261 28.83 -13.52 -12.78
CA GLN A 261 29.91 -14.31 -12.18
C GLN A 261 29.78 -15.78 -12.62
N PRO A 262 30.80 -16.31 -13.35
CA PRO A 262 30.83 -17.71 -13.81
C PRO A 262 30.97 -18.70 -12.64
#